data_00dac681ae16095e49cf870f4407eb17
#
_entry.id   00dac681ae16095e49cf870f4407eb17
#
_cell.length_a   1.000
_cell.length_b   1.000
_cell.length_c   1.000
_cell.angle_alpha   90.00
_cell.angle_beta   90.00
_cell.angle_gamma   90.00
#
_symmetry.space_group_name_H-M   'P 1'
#
loop_
_entity.id
_entity.type
_entity.pdbx_description
1 polymer ?
#
loop_
_entity_poly.entity_id
_entity_poly.type
_entity_poly.pdbx_seq_one_letter_code
_entity_poly.pdbx_strand_id
1 'polypeptide(L)'
;MDENKWNNWKWQLANSLRSMDDLKKYITLTDSECEALQNVGEFAFSIPPFMAERLRESDENSPLRIQFIPNHRECSVHFTSKDYLCEGTFEPVPNLLHKYEDRVAILTTNCCAAYCRHCTRSRLVSQHFGKNLLNPAIQYIKEHEN
;
A
#
# COMPACT_ATOMS: atom_id res chain seq x y z
N MET A 1 14.69 8.67 -21.86
CA MET A 1 13.65 7.65 -21.56
C MET A 1 12.50 7.91 -22.52
N ASP A 2 11.87 6.87 -23.07
CA ASP A 2 10.72 7.03 -23.96
C ASP A 2 9.52 7.56 -23.16
N GLU A 3 9.05 8.78 -23.47
CA GLU A 3 7.93 9.45 -22.76
C GLU A 3 6.65 8.61 -22.76
N ASN A 4 6.38 7.86 -23.82
CA ASN A 4 5.22 6.98 -23.90
C ASN A 4 5.28 5.85 -22.86
N LYS A 5 6.47 5.30 -22.61
CA LYS A 5 6.66 4.30 -21.55
C LYS A 5 6.53 4.94 -20.17
N TRP A 6 7.15 6.09 -19.97
CA TRP A 6 7.12 6.80 -18.70
C TRP A 6 5.72 7.15 -18.24
N ASN A 7 4.86 7.59 -19.15
CA ASN A 7 3.47 7.95 -18.87
C ASN A 7 2.52 6.75 -18.80
N ASN A 8 3.02 5.53 -19.01
CA ASN A 8 2.20 4.32 -18.95
C ASN A 8 2.18 3.77 -17.51
N TRP A 9 1.01 3.83 -16.87
CA TRP A 9 0.85 3.36 -15.49
C TRP A 9 1.18 1.86 -15.30
N LYS A 10 0.90 1.02 -16.31
CA LYS A 10 1.24 -0.42 -16.26
C LYS A 10 2.74 -0.63 -16.24
N TRP A 11 3.47 0.16 -17.03
CA TRP A 11 4.92 0.17 -17.02
C TRP A 11 5.45 0.64 -15.66
N GLN A 12 4.89 1.70 -15.09
CA GLN A 12 5.27 2.20 -13.76
C GLN A 12 5.13 1.12 -12.68
N LEU A 13 4.00 0.40 -12.65
CA LEU A 13 3.77 -0.66 -11.69
C LEU A 13 4.70 -1.86 -11.90
N ALA A 14 4.92 -2.27 -13.15
CA ALA A 14 5.80 -3.39 -13.49
C ALA A 14 7.27 -3.11 -13.14
N ASN A 15 7.68 -1.84 -13.15
CA ASN A 15 9.04 -1.40 -12.85
C ASN A 15 9.18 -0.75 -11.47
N SER A 16 8.23 -0.98 -10.57
CA SER A 16 8.31 -0.47 -9.20
C SER A 16 9.56 -1.00 -8.49
N LEU A 17 10.24 -0.11 -7.78
CA LEU A 17 11.43 -0.39 -7.00
C LEU A 17 11.03 -1.15 -5.73
N ARG A 18 11.66 -2.30 -5.50
CA ARG A 18 11.33 -3.20 -4.38
C ARG A 18 12.55 -3.64 -3.60
N SER A 19 13.73 -3.14 -3.97
CA SER A 19 14.97 -3.40 -3.27
C SER A 19 15.68 -2.11 -2.90
N MET A 20 16.51 -2.16 -1.87
CA MET A 20 17.36 -1.03 -1.48
C MET A 20 18.29 -0.62 -2.63
N ASP A 21 18.84 -1.57 -3.38
CA ASP A 21 19.75 -1.30 -4.49
C ASP A 21 19.03 -0.59 -5.64
N ASP A 22 17.76 -0.89 -5.87
CA ASP A 22 16.98 -0.15 -6.86
C ASP A 22 16.71 1.28 -6.41
N LEU A 23 16.38 1.48 -5.14
CA LEU A 23 16.17 2.83 -4.58
C LEU A 23 17.43 3.68 -4.67
N LYS A 24 18.60 3.15 -4.38
CA LYS A 24 19.89 3.85 -4.44
C LYS A 24 20.22 4.41 -5.83
N LYS A 25 19.60 3.89 -6.90
CA LYS A 25 19.76 4.44 -8.26
C LYS A 25 19.04 5.78 -8.45
N TYR A 26 18.06 6.07 -7.61
CA TYR A 26 17.21 7.27 -7.70
C TYR A 26 17.44 8.24 -6.54
N ILE A 27 17.68 7.73 -5.34
CA ILE A 27 17.61 8.48 -4.10
C ILE A 27 18.88 8.22 -3.27
N THR A 28 19.45 9.26 -2.69
CA THR A 28 20.47 9.12 -1.65
C THR A 28 19.75 8.75 -0.34
N LEU A 29 20.00 7.54 0.17
CA LEU A 29 19.42 7.04 1.40
C LEU A 29 20.28 7.45 2.60
N THR A 30 19.64 7.76 3.72
CA THR A 30 20.32 7.96 5.02
C THR A 30 20.68 6.61 5.64
N ASP A 31 21.57 6.61 6.62
CA ASP A 31 21.95 5.40 7.36
C ASP A 31 20.73 4.77 8.05
N SER A 32 19.85 5.60 8.62
CA SER A 32 18.60 5.19 9.26
C SER A 32 17.63 4.51 8.27
N GLU A 33 17.53 5.02 7.06
CA GLU A 33 16.71 4.40 6.00
C GLU A 33 17.33 3.10 5.50
N CYS A 34 18.66 3.05 5.36
CA CYS A 34 19.36 1.83 5.00
C CYS A 34 19.13 0.73 6.04
N GLU A 35 19.24 1.05 7.33
CA GLU A 35 18.96 0.13 8.42
C GLU A 35 17.50 -0.36 8.38
N ALA A 36 16.55 0.55 8.21
CA ALA A 36 15.13 0.21 8.10
C ALA A 36 14.86 -0.70 6.91
N LEU A 37 15.46 -0.42 5.75
CA LEU A 37 15.30 -1.22 4.54
C LEU A 37 15.91 -2.63 4.65
N GLN A 38 16.95 -2.82 5.45
CA GLN A 38 17.51 -4.14 5.77
C GLN A 38 16.61 -4.95 6.69
N ASN A 39 15.87 -4.26 7.56
CA ASN A 39 14.99 -4.83 8.56
C ASN A 39 13.51 -4.61 8.23
N VAL A 40 13.17 -4.34 6.95
CA VAL A 40 11.76 -4.20 6.52
C VAL A 40 11.02 -5.46 6.92
N GLY A 41 10.14 -5.30 7.90
CA GLY A 41 9.33 -6.38 8.41
C GLY A 41 8.31 -6.88 7.38
N GLU A 42 7.17 -7.31 7.84
CA GLU A 42 6.15 -7.94 7.01
C GLU A 42 5.52 -7.03 5.95
N PHE A 43 5.65 -5.70 6.08
CA PHE A 43 5.15 -4.75 5.08
C PHE A 43 6.28 -4.28 4.16
N ALA A 44 6.47 -5.02 3.06
CA ALA A 44 7.37 -4.64 1.99
C ALA A 44 7.06 -3.24 1.45
N PHE A 45 8.02 -2.63 0.78
CA PHE A 45 7.79 -1.39 0.04
C PHE A 45 7.71 -1.66 -1.47
N SER A 46 7.05 -0.76 -2.19
CA SER A 46 7.00 -0.78 -3.64
C SER A 46 6.79 0.64 -4.14
N ILE A 47 7.79 1.20 -4.82
CA ILE A 47 7.81 2.61 -5.22
C ILE A 47 7.91 2.68 -6.74
N PRO A 48 6.88 3.19 -7.45
CA PRO A 48 6.96 3.37 -8.90
C PRO A 48 8.08 4.35 -9.27
N PRO A 49 8.74 4.18 -10.44
CA PRO A 49 9.82 5.07 -10.89
C PRO A 49 9.43 6.56 -10.89
N PHE A 50 8.22 6.89 -11.26
CA PHE A 50 7.70 8.27 -11.20
C PHE A 50 7.76 8.84 -9.77
N MET A 51 7.40 8.04 -8.78
CA MET A 51 7.45 8.47 -7.38
C MET A 51 8.89 8.57 -6.90
N ALA A 52 9.74 7.62 -7.27
CA ALA A 52 11.16 7.65 -6.92
C ALA A 52 11.86 8.91 -7.46
N GLU A 53 11.51 9.33 -8.68
CA GLU A 53 12.02 10.58 -9.25
C GLU A 53 11.58 11.81 -8.43
N ARG A 54 10.34 11.83 -7.93
CA ARG A 54 9.83 12.89 -7.05
C ARG A 54 10.51 12.92 -5.68
N LEU A 55 11.00 11.77 -5.24
CA LEU A 55 11.73 11.66 -3.96
C LEU A 55 13.20 12.02 -4.07
N ARG A 56 13.75 12.16 -5.28
CA ARG A 56 15.19 12.37 -5.52
C ARG A 56 15.78 13.53 -4.71
N GLU A 57 15.09 14.65 -4.70
CA GLU A 57 15.54 15.90 -4.06
C GLU A 57 14.80 16.15 -2.73
N SER A 58 14.05 15.16 -2.24
CA SER A 58 13.29 15.33 -1.00
C SER A 58 14.20 15.23 0.22
N ASP A 59 14.01 16.15 1.16
CA ASP A 59 14.58 16.08 2.50
C ASP A 59 14.10 14.82 3.24
N GLU A 60 14.91 14.26 4.14
CA GLU A 60 14.57 13.07 4.93
C GLU A 60 13.29 13.22 5.77
N ASN A 61 12.97 14.46 6.17
CA ASN A 61 11.78 14.78 6.94
C ASN A 61 10.60 15.22 6.06
N SER A 62 10.74 15.19 4.74
CA SER A 62 9.64 15.57 3.86
C SER A 62 8.46 14.60 4.03
N PRO A 63 7.22 15.11 4.08
CA PRO A 63 6.03 14.25 4.20
C PRO A 63 5.95 13.16 3.14
N LEU A 64 6.36 13.49 1.90
CA LEU A 64 6.36 12.54 0.80
C LEU A 64 7.37 11.40 1.04
N ARG A 65 8.56 11.73 1.54
CA ARG A 65 9.61 10.74 1.82
C ARG A 65 9.19 9.79 2.94
N ILE A 66 8.69 10.35 4.05
CA ILE A 66 8.17 9.58 5.18
C ILE A 66 7.01 8.66 4.77
N GLN A 67 6.21 9.06 3.79
CA GLN A 67 5.11 8.25 3.30
C GLN A 67 5.58 6.98 2.58
N PHE A 68 6.71 6.99 1.89
CA PHE A 68 7.12 5.89 1.00
C PHE A 68 8.37 5.15 1.46
N ILE A 69 9.31 5.82 2.09
CA ILE A 69 10.57 5.20 2.52
C ILE A 69 10.41 4.64 3.93
N PRO A 70 10.73 3.35 4.18
CA PRO A 70 10.74 2.78 5.51
C PRO A 70 11.67 3.55 6.45
N ASN A 71 11.26 3.69 7.71
CA ASN A 71 12.02 4.38 8.74
C ASN A 71 12.30 3.44 9.92
N HIS A 72 13.46 3.57 10.58
CA HIS A 72 13.85 2.75 11.72
C HIS A 72 12.81 2.74 12.86
N ARG A 73 12.04 3.82 13.02
CA ARG A 73 10.96 3.92 14.01
C ARG A 73 9.89 2.85 13.82
N GLU A 74 9.70 2.37 12.60
CA GLU A 74 8.75 1.29 12.31
C GLU A 74 9.21 -0.05 12.91
N CYS A 75 10.53 -0.26 13.01
CA CYS A 75 11.11 -1.48 13.55
C CYS A 75 10.92 -1.59 15.07
N SER A 76 10.74 -0.47 15.76
CA SER A 76 10.58 -0.42 17.22
C SER A 76 9.13 -0.52 17.70
N VAL A 77 8.17 -0.46 16.79
CA VAL A 77 6.73 -0.48 17.14
C VAL A 77 6.16 -1.85 16.86
N HIS A 78 5.82 -2.55 17.93
CA HIS A 78 5.10 -3.84 17.86
C HIS A 78 3.61 -3.60 18.00
N PHE A 79 2.89 -3.64 16.89
CA PHE A 79 1.43 -3.59 16.92
C PHE A 79 0.86 -4.98 17.25
N THR A 80 -0.10 -5.03 18.14
CA THR A 80 -0.80 -6.27 18.52
C THR A 80 -1.78 -6.73 17.43
N SER A 81 -2.20 -5.84 16.54
CA SER A 81 -3.09 -6.13 15.42
C SER A 81 -2.64 -5.39 14.17
N LYS A 82 -2.75 -6.04 13.03
CA LYS A 82 -2.58 -5.44 11.69
C LYS A 82 -3.86 -4.82 11.14
N ASP A 83 -4.99 -5.05 11.81
CA ASP A 83 -6.28 -4.46 11.48
C ASP A 83 -6.59 -3.28 12.40
N TYR A 84 -5.91 -2.16 12.16
CA TYR A 84 -6.00 -0.94 12.97
C TYR A 84 -7.40 -0.33 13.05
N LEU A 85 -8.24 -0.62 12.05
CA LEU A 85 -9.61 -0.09 11.98
C LEU A 85 -10.66 -1.11 12.41
N CYS A 86 -10.24 -2.31 12.83
CA CYS A 86 -11.10 -3.45 13.16
C CYS A 86 -12.10 -3.76 12.02
N GLU A 87 -11.64 -3.63 10.76
CA GLU A 87 -12.48 -3.81 9.58
C GLU A 87 -13.02 -5.24 9.47
N GLY A 88 -12.26 -6.24 9.95
CA GLY A 88 -12.70 -7.64 9.95
C GLY A 88 -13.97 -7.88 10.74
N THR A 89 -14.30 -7.04 11.74
CA THR A 89 -15.57 -7.16 12.49
C THR A 89 -16.77 -6.62 11.73
N PHE A 90 -16.53 -5.88 10.64
CA PHE A 90 -17.54 -5.25 9.80
C PHE A 90 -17.60 -5.88 8.39
N GLU A 91 -17.08 -7.08 8.23
CA GLU A 91 -17.03 -7.82 6.97
C GLU A 91 -18.08 -8.93 6.95
N PRO A 92 -19.36 -8.63 6.64
CA PRO A 92 -20.45 -9.62 6.66
C PRO A 92 -20.31 -10.65 5.52
N VAL A 93 -19.70 -10.27 4.41
CA VAL A 93 -19.32 -11.15 3.31
C VAL A 93 -17.93 -10.78 2.83
N PRO A 94 -17.16 -11.72 2.26
CA PRO A 94 -15.76 -11.45 1.88
C PRO A 94 -15.60 -10.20 1.04
N ASN A 95 -14.67 -9.34 1.46
CA ASN A 95 -14.30 -8.07 0.79
C ASN A 95 -15.40 -7.00 0.72
N LEU A 96 -16.46 -7.11 1.50
CA LEU A 96 -17.43 -6.04 1.70
C LEU A 96 -17.39 -5.59 3.15
N LEU A 97 -17.15 -4.31 3.36
CA LEU A 97 -17.14 -3.68 4.68
C LEU A 97 -18.44 -2.88 4.87
N HIS A 98 -19.24 -3.25 5.87
CA HIS A 98 -20.47 -2.56 6.25
C HIS A 98 -20.34 -2.03 7.67
N LYS A 99 -19.58 -0.94 7.81
CA LYS A 99 -19.32 -0.29 9.10
C LYS A 99 -20.36 0.80 9.44
N TYR A 100 -20.96 1.41 8.44
CA TYR A 100 -21.89 2.52 8.55
C TYR A 100 -23.23 2.10 7.97
N GLU A 101 -24.34 2.53 8.58
CA GLU A 101 -25.70 2.12 8.22
C GLU A 101 -26.09 2.51 6.78
N ASP A 102 -25.54 3.61 6.27
CA ASP A 102 -25.91 4.24 5.00
C ASP A 102 -24.99 3.87 3.82
N ARG A 103 -23.94 3.08 4.06
CA ARG A 103 -22.95 2.79 3.00
C ARG A 103 -22.11 1.57 3.27
N VAL A 104 -21.64 0.98 2.19
CA VAL A 104 -20.66 -0.11 2.20
C VAL A 104 -19.43 0.23 1.38
N ALA A 105 -18.31 -0.40 1.69
CA ALA A 105 -17.09 -0.35 0.88
C ALA A 105 -16.78 -1.74 0.34
N ILE A 106 -16.66 -1.88 -0.99
CA ILE A 106 -16.26 -3.14 -1.62
C ILE A 106 -14.77 -3.06 -1.96
N LEU A 107 -14.00 -4.01 -1.45
CA LEU A 107 -12.58 -4.16 -1.75
C LEU A 107 -12.43 -4.92 -3.07
N THR A 108 -12.34 -4.20 -4.18
CA THR A 108 -12.33 -4.75 -5.53
C THR A 108 -10.96 -5.18 -6.01
N THR A 109 -9.90 -4.66 -5.40
CA THR A 109 -8.51 -4.97 -5.74
C THR A 109 -7.59 -4.79 -4.54
N ASN A 110 -6.54 -5.58 -4.49
CA ASN A 110 -5.43 -5.46 -3.56
C ASN A 110 -4.17 -4.89 -4.22
N CYS A 111 -4.25 -4.56 -5.51
CA CYS A 111 -3.15 -3.91 -6.21
C CYS A 111 -3.07 -2.45 -5.78
N CYS A 112 -1.94 -2.08 -5.22
CA CYS A 112 -1.67 -0.71 -4.81
C CYS A 112 -0.40 -0.19 -5.47
N ALA A 113 -0.44 1.03 -5.99
CA ALA A 113 0.72 1.68 -6.58
C ALA A 113 1.61 2.38 -5.54
N ALA A 114 1.09 2.64 -4.34
CA ALA A 114 1.72 3.55 -3.40
C ALA A 114 2.46 2.86 -2.24
N TYR A 115 1.96 1.76 -1.71
CA TYR A 115 2.54 1.06 -0.54
C TYR A 115 2.91 2.02 0.61
N CYS A 116 2.01 2.96 0.92
CA CYS A 116 2.26 3.99 1.95
C CYS A 116 2.58 3.36 3.30
N ARG A 117 3.61 3.89 3.99
CA ARG A 117 4.04 3.35 5.30
C ARG A 117 2.96 3.41 6.38
N HIS A 118 2.09 4.42 6.32
CA HIS A 118 0.96 4.60 7.22
C HIS A 118 -0.34 3.92 6.74
N CYS A 119 -0.27 2.95 5.84
CA CYS A 119 -1.46 2.32 5.27
C CYS A 119 -2.22 1.50 6.30
N THR A 120 -3.46 1.87 6.61
CA THR A 120 -4.33 1.14 7.53
C THR A 120 -4.78 -0.22 6.99
N ARG A 121 -4.64 -0.43 5.66
CA ARG A 121 -4.95 -1.67 4.95
C ARG A 121 -3.69 -2.40 4.45
N SER A 122 -2.53 -2.15 5.04
CA SER A 122 -1.28 -2.80 4.67
C SER A 122 -1.39 -4.33 4.65
N ARG A 123 -2.20 -4.89 5.57
CA ARG A 123 -2.50 -6.33 5.62
C ARG A 123 -3.14 -6.92 4.36
N LEU A 124 -3.81 -6.08 3.56
CA LEU A 124 -4.55 -6.50 2.37
C LEU A 124 -3.73 -6.32 1.08
N VAL A 125 -2.68 -5.49 1.13
CA VAL A 125 -1.86 -5.20 -0.05
C VAL A 125 -1.12 -6.45 -0.48
N SER A 126 -1.15 -6.76 -1.77
CA SER A 126 -0.54 -7.95 -2.40
C SER A 126 -1.17 -9.30 -2.04
N GLN A 127 -2.27 -9.36 -1.28
CA GLN A 127 -2.99 -10.62 -1.08
C GLN A 127 -3.78 -10.99 -2.36
N HIS A 128 -3.98 -12.28 -2.59
CA HIS A 128 -4.83 -12.73 -3.68
C HIS A 128 -6.30 -12.71 -3.25
N PHE A 129 -7.09 -11.90 -3.90
CA PHE A 129 -8.55 -11.98 -3.80
C PHE A 129 -9.08 -13.06 -4.75
N GLY A 130 -10.09 -13.82 -4.30
CA GLY A 130 -10.75 -14.84 -5.12
C GLY A 130 -11.45 -14.23 -6.36
N LYS A 131 -11.68 -15.05 -7.39
CA LYS A 131 -12.20 -14.59 -8.69
C LYS A 131 -13.66 -14.10 -8.68
N ASN A 132 -14.46 -14.37 -7.66
CA ASN A 132 -15.91 -14.09 -7.61
C ASN A 132 -16.30 -13.24 -6.40
N LEU A 133 -15.62 -12.14 -6.18
CA LEU A 133 -15.84 -11.29 -4.99
C LEU A 133 -17.09 -10.42 -5.07
N LEU A 134 -17.52 -10.04 -6.28
CA LEU A 134 -18.59 -9.07 -6.45
C LEU A 134 -19.98 -9.68 -6.24
N ASN A 135 -20.19 -10.94 -6.58
CA ASN A 135 -21.52 -11.55 -6.48
C ASN A 135 -22.06 -11.61 -5.04
N PRO A 136 -21.29 -12.08 -4.04
CA PRO A 136 -21.75 -12.04 -2.64
C PRO A 136 -22.00 -10.62 -2.14
N ALA A 137 -21.15 -9.67 -2.53
CA ALA A 137 -21.29 -8.28 -2.14
C ALA A 137 -22.56 -7.64 -2.74
N ILE A 138 -22.83 -7.87 -4.02
CA ILE A 138 -24.04 -7.39 -4.69
C ILE A 138 -25.30 -8.02 -4.08
N GLN A 139 -25.26 -9.31 -3.77
CA GLN A 139 -26.40 -9.99 -3.14
C GLN A 139 -26.68 -9.40 -1.75
N TYR A 140 -25.62 -9.21 -0.94
CA TYR A 140 -25.74 -8.59 0.38
C TYR A 140 -26.36 -7.19 0.30
N ILE A 141 -25.92 -6.34 -0.66
CA ILE A 141 -26.45 -4.99 -0.84
C ILE A 141 -27.95 -5.03 -1.16
N LYS A 142 -28.37 -5.92 -2.10
CA LYS A 142 -29.80 -6.07 -2.46
C LYS A 142 -30.68 -6.50 -1.29
N GLU A 143 -30.15 -7.28 -0.36
CA GLU A 143 -30.88 -7.75 0.83
C GLU A 143 -30.96 -6.68 1.93
N HIS A 144 -30.19 -5.58 1.81
CA HIS A 144 -30.09 -4.50 2.79
C HIS A 144 -30.40 -3.13 2.15
N GLU A 145 -31.20 -3.11 1.08
CA GLU A 145 -31.78 -1.87 0.53
C GLU A 145 -32.85 -1.35 1.51
N ASN A 146 -32.54 -0.29 2.26
CA ASN A 146 -33.47 0.47 3.09
C ASN A 146 -33.75 1.83 2.49
#